data_8f57d32c7d6be0166160b449fbb98724
#
_entry.id   8f57d32c7d6be0166160b449fbb98724
#
_cell.length_a   1.000
_cell.length_b   1.000
_cell.length_c   1.000
_cell.angle_alpha   90.00
_cell.angle_beta   90.00
_cell.angle_gamma   90.00
#
_symmetry.space_group_name_H-M   'P 1'
#
loop_
_entity.id
_entity.type
_entity.pdbx_description
1 polymer ?
#
loop_
_entity_poly.entity_id
_entity_poly.type
_entity_poly.pdbx_seq_one_letter_code
_entity_poly.pdbx_strand_id
1 'polypeptide(L)'
;KEALKAGADIWFQTIAGGVLKNGGKIEGIIVYTPYGQGLIRCKRLIDSTGSADLAIAAGADFEYTGKHSLAVQGAGLGKYDPGDHYNNTDWTFVDDSDVLDITRLFIQCKVKNQGCYDIGKLPQTRERRRIKADYNVSVFDMINQRTYSDTISYHISSFDTHGFTEDIYFTVKPPERK
;
A
#
# COMPACT_ATOMS: atom_id res chain seq x y z
N LYS A 1 17.34 -6.66 11.53
CA LYS A 1 18.52 -6.65 12.44
C LYS A 1 18.55 -5.35 13.26
N GLU A 2 18.39 -4.17 12.62
CA GLU A 2 18.43 -2.87 13.31
C GLU A 2 17.25 -2.66 14.27
N ALA A 3 16.04 -3.06 13.88
CA ALA A 3 14.87 -2.98 14.76
C ALA A 3 15.05 -3.81 16.05
N LEU A 4 15.55 -5.04 15.92
CA LEU A 4 15.85 -5.87 17.09
C LEU A 4 16.94 -5.27 17.99
N LYS A 5 17.97 -4.63 17.39
CA LYS A 5 18.99 -3.91 18.18
C LYS A 5 18.40 -2.72 18.93
N ALA A 6 17.38 -2.09 18.36
CA ALA A 6 16.64 -1.01 19.00
C ALA A 6 15.63 -1.49 20.06
N GLY A 7 15.58 -2.79 20.34
CA GLY A 7 14.67 -3.38 21.32
C GLY A 7 13.24 -3.59 20.83
N ALA A 8 13.03 -3.61 19.51
CA ALA A 8 11.71 -3.90 18.96
C ALA A 8 11.44 -5.41 18.90
N ASP A 9 10.21 -5.80 19.23
CA ASP A 9 9.72 -7.14 18.97
C ASP A 9 9.15 -7.25 17.55
N ILE A 10 9.52 -8.32 16.84
CA ILE A 10 9.06 -8.56 15.48
C ILE A 10 8.25 -9.86 15.45
N TRP A 11 7.02 -9.74 15.01
CA TRP A 11 6.10 -10.87 14.91
C TRP A 11 5.85 -11.20 13.45
N PHE A 12 6.48 -12.27 12.97
CA PHE A 12 6.28 -12.79 11.62
C PHE A 12 4.98 -13.59 11.53
N GLN A 13 4.45 -13.72 10.29
CA GLN A 13 3.21 -14.47 10.01
C GLN A 13 2.03 -14.01 10.88
N THR A 14 2.00 -12.72 11.20
CA THR A 14 0.98 -12.12 12.06
C THR A 14 0.19 -11.08 11.28
N ILE A 15 -1.12 -11.23 11.28
CA ILE A 15 -2.04 -10.31 10.61
C ILE A 15 -2.77 -9.50 11.69
N ALA A 16 -2.74 -8.19 11.56
CA ALA A 16 -3.56 -7.30 12.38
C ALA A 16 -4.96 -7.20 11.77
N GLY A 17 -5.96 -7.67 12.50
CA GLY A 17 -7.34 -7.77 11.98
C GLY A 17 -8.37 -6.93 12.73
N GLY A 18 -7.94 -6.15 13.72
CA GLY A 18 -8.86 -5.30 14.45
C GLY A 18 -8.19 -4.46 15.53
N VAL A 19 -8.96 -3.60 16.17
CA VAL A 19 -8.50 -2.74 17.26
C VAL A 19 -9.38 -2.92 18.50
N LEU A 20 -8.74 -2.84 19.67
CA LEU A 20 -9.42 -2.70 20.95
C LEU A 20 -9.57 -1.22 21.25
N LYS A 21 -10.81 -0.77 21.40
CA LYS A 21 -11.14 0.62 21.77
C LYS A 21 -11.85 0.68 23.11
N ASN A 22 -11.55 1.74 23.84
CA ASN A 22 -12.30 2.14 25.02
C ASN A 22 -12.70 3.62 24.84
N GLY A 23 -13.99 3.86 24.60
CA GLY A 23 -14.45 5.16 24.13
C GLY A 23 -13.77 5.55 22.81
N GLY A 24 -13.18 6.73 22.75
CA GLY A 24 -12.43 7.23 21.59
C GLY A 24 -10.95 6.82 21.54
N LYS A 25 -10.46 6.04 22.53
CA LYS A 25 -9.04 5.71 22.67
C LYS A 25 -8.75 4.28 22.19
N ILE A 26 -7.71 4.11 21.38
CA ILE A 26 -7.18 2.80 21.03
C ILE A 26 -6.30 2.30 22.18
N GLU A 27 -6.55 1.07 22.64
CA GLU A 27 -5.83 0.42 23.74
C GLU A 27 -5.05 -0.83 23.27
N GLY A 28 -5.27 -1.29 22.06
CA GLY A 28 -4.59 -2.45 21.53
C GLY A 28 -5.06 -2.84 20.16
N ILE A 29 -4.44 -3.88 19.63
CA ILE A 29 -4.77 -4.51 18.35
C ILE A 29 -5.09 -5.98 18.54
N ILE A 30 -6.03 -6.47 17.74
CA ILE A 30 -6.34 -7.89 17.64
C ILE A 30 -5.47 -8.46 16.52
N VAL A 31 -4.72 -9.51 16.82
CA VAL A 31 -3.81 -10.16 15.88
C VAL A 31 -4.18 -11.63 15.68
N TYR A 32 -3.91 -12.10 14.48
CA TYR A 32 -4.06 -13.51 14.10
C TYR A 32 -2.69 -14.06 13.74
N THR A 33 -2.34 -15.15 14.40
CA THR A 33 -1.06 -15.84 14.21
C THR A 33 -1.32 -17.30 13.85
N PRO A 34 -0.33 -18.06 13.39
CA PRO A 34 -0.47 -19.50 13.20
C PRO A 34 -0.87 -20.27 14.47
N TYR A 35 -0.66 -19.66 15.62
CA TYR A 35 -0.98 -20.25 16.93
C TYR A 35 -2.35 -19.82 17.47
N GLY A 36 -3.06 -18.96 16.75
CA GLY A 36 -4.39 -18.47 17.12
C GLY A 36 -4.48 -16.94 17.21
N GLN A 37 -5.59 -16.49 17.74
CA GLN A 37 -5.90 -15.08 17.95
C GLN A 37 -5.25 -14.57 19.23
N GLY A 38 -4.75 -13.34 19.18
CA GLY A 38 -4.16 -12.66 20.33
C GLY A 38 -4.55 -11.19 20.41
N LEU A 39 -4.24 -10.59 21.55
CA LEU A 39 -4.40 -9.15 21.80
C LEU A 39 -3.06 -8.57 22.21
N ILE A 40 -2.62 -7.54 21.48
CA ILE A 40 -1.43 -6.76 21.84
C ILE A 40 -1.88 -5.39 22.31
N ARG A 41 -1.62 -5.08 23.58
CA ARG A 41 -1.91 -3.76 24.14
C ARG A 41 -0.86 -2.74 23.73
N CYS A 42 -1.27 -1.53 23.39
CA CYS A 42 -0.36 -0.46 22.99
C CYS A 42 -0.82 0.90 23.50
N LYS A 43 0.14 1.79 23.69
CA LYS A 43 -0.12 3.19 24.06
C LYS A 43 -0.33 4.05 22.81
N ARG A 44 0.26 3.67 21.71
CA ARG A 44 0.16 4.34 20.40
C ARG A 44 0.16 3.26 19.32
N LEU A 45 -0.53 3.51 18.24
CA LEU A 45 -0.63 2.63 17.09
C LEU A 45 -0.22 3.39 15.84
N ILE A 46 0.63 2.77 15.04
CA ILE A 46 0.97 3.22 13.67
C ILE A 46 0.44 2.16 12.72
N ASP A 47 -0.45 2.58 11.83
CA ASP A 47 -1.00 1.72 10.78
C ASP A 47 -0.13 1.82 9.52
N SER A 48 0.52 0.73 9.17
CA SER A 48 1.32 0.58 7.94
C SER A 48 0.82 -0.58 7.09
N THR A 49 -0.47 -0.90 7.15
CA THR A 49 -1.06 -2.05 6.45
C THR A 49 -1.20 -1.83 4.93
N GLY A 50 -1.02 -0.62 4.45
CA GLY A 50 -1.15 -0.25 3.03
C GLY A 50 -2.58 0.04 2.58
N SER A 51 -3.59 -0.55 3.23
CA SER A 51 -5.02 -0.33 2.95
C SER A 51 -5.78 0.25 4.14
N ALA A 52 -5.07 0.88 5.09
CA ALA A 52 -5.63 1.52 6.28
C ALA A 52 -6.48 0.57 7.15
N ASP A 53 -6.10 -0.71 7.24
CA ASP A 53 -6.92 -1.75 7.87
C ASP A 53 -7.24 -1.44 9.34
N LEU A 54 -6.24 -1.03 10.10
CA LEU A 54 -6.42 -0.72 11.52
C LEU A 54 -7.07 0.63 11.76
N ALA A 55 -6.78 1.62 10.92
CA ALA A 55 -7.42 2.93 11.01
C ALA A 55 -8.93 2.82 10.74
N ILE A 56 -9.33 2.05 9.75
CA ILE A 56 -10.74 1.78 9.43
C ILE A 56 -11.39 0.96 10.53
N ALA A 57 -10.73 -0.07 11.06
CA ALA A 57 -11.21 -0.82 12.21
C ALA A 57 -11.36 0.06 13.47
N ALA A 58 -10.57 1.12 13.57
CA ALA A 58 -10.70 2.13 14.61
C ALA A 58 -11.86 3.12 14.36
N GLY A 59 -12.47 3.11 13.19
CA GLY A 59 -13.61 3.96 12.82
C GLY A 59 -13.24 5.20 12.03
N ALA A 60 -12.08 5.23 11.37
CA ALA A 60 -11.73 6.29 10.44
C ALA A 60 -12.60 6.20 9.17
N ASP A 61 -13.06 7.36 8.69
CA ASP A 61 -13.74 7.44 7.40
C ASP A 61 -12.79 7.11 6.26
N PHE A 62 -13.29 6.41 5.27
CA PHE A 62 -12.47 5.95 4.14
C PHE A 62 -13.26 5.94 2.84
N GLU A 63 -12.53 5.81 1.74
CA GLU A 63 -13.08 5.55 0.42
C GLU A 63 -12.37 4.37 -0.24
N TYR A 64 -13.09 3.69 -1.13
CA TYR A 64 -12.49 2.68 -2.00
C TYR A 64 -11.93 3.35 -3.25
N THR A 65 -10.72 2.97 -3.62
CA THR A 65 -10.16 3.33 -4.93
C THR A 65 -10.80 2.46 -6.01
N GLY A 66 -11.26 3.09 -7.08
CA GLY A 66 -11.83 2.39 -8.22
C GLY A 66 -10.75 1.75 -9.10
N LYS A 67 -11.18 0.88 -10.04
CA LYS A 67 -10.30 0.16 -10.96
C LYS A 67 -9.38 1.05 -11.82
N HIS A 68 -9.75 2.31 -11.99
CA HIS A 68 -8.92 3.29 -12.72
C HIS A 68 -7.83 3.95 -11.88
N SER A 69 -7.86 3.74 -10.56
CA SER A 69 -6.95 4.40 -9.62
C SER A 69 -6.18 3.41 -8.75
N LEU A 70 -6.38 2.12 -8.94
CA LEU A 70 -5.67 1.09 -8.18
C LEU A 70 -4.64 0.39 -9.07
N ALA A 71 -3.63 -0.17 -8.43
CA ALA A 71 -2.68 -1.06 -9.07
C ALA A 71 -2.80 -2.47 -8.51
N VAL A 72 -2.76 -3.46 -9.38
CA VAL A 72 -2.77 -4.88 -9.01
C VAL A 72 -1.37 -5.43 -9.20
N GLN A 73 -0.82 -5.99 -8.15
CA GLN A 73 0.49 -6.63 -8.14
C GLN A 73 0.39 -8.15 -8.03
N GLY A 74 1.42 -8.83 -8.48
CA GLY A 74 1.71 -10.17 -7.98
C GLY A 74 1.55 -11.32 -8.92
N ALA A 75 1.41 -11.10 -10.21
CA ALA A 75 1.44 -12.18 -11.16
C ALA A 75 2.76 -12.18 -11.93
N GLY A 76 3.57 -13.24 -11.77
CA GLY A 76 4.79 -13.45 -12.54
C GLY A 76 5.92 -12.48 -12.19
N LEU A 77 6.66 -12.77 -11.14
CA LEU A 77 7.90 -12.04 -10.88
C LEU A 77 8.96 -12.45 -11.87
N GLY A 78 9.61 -11.49 -12.53
CA GLY A 78 10.79 -11.73 -13.34
C GLY A 78 11.89 -12.41 -12.54
N LYS A 79 12.79 -13.09 -13.23
CA LYS A 79 14.00 -13.61 -12.61
C LYS A 79 14.70 -12.46 -11.88
N TYR A 80 14.96 -12.65 -10.61
CA TYR A 80 15.68 -11.70 -9.79
C TYR A 80 17.09 -12.23 -9.55
N ASP A 81 18.06 -11.50 -10.05
CA ASP A 81 19.46 -11.75 -9.71
C ASP A 81 19.90 -10.82 -8.55
N PRO A 82 20.67 -11.30 -7.56
CA PRO A 82 21.11 -10.47 -6.44
C PRO A 82 21.81 -9.20 -6.92
N GLY A 83 21.31 -8.05 -6.53
CA GLY A 83 21.77 -6.73 -6.94
C GLY A 83 20.93 -6.04 -8.01
N ASP A 84 19.93 -6.72 -8.56
CA ASP A 84 18.97 -6.09 -9.46
C ASP A 84 18.09 -5.09 -8.74
N HIS A 85 17.69 -4.06 -9.48
CA HIS A 85 16.66 -3.15 -9.00
C HIS A 85 15.32 -3.86 -8.90
N TYR A 86 14.52 -3.48 -7.90
CA TYR A 86 13.17 -3.96 -7.75
C TYR A 86 12.35 -3.71 -9.02
N ASN A 87 11.82 -4.78 -9.61
CA ASN A 87 10.92 -4.69 -10.75
C ASN A 87 9.50 -4.50 -10.23
N ASN A 88 8.92 -3.35 -10.55
CA ASN A 88 7.51 -3.10 -10.27
C ASN A 88 6.64 -3.90 -11.25
N THR A 89 5.76 -4.74 -10.70
CA THR A 89 4.81 -5.55 -11.47
C THR A 89 3.40 -4.99 -11.41
N ASP A 90 3.26 -3.70 -11.19
CA ASP A 90 1.96 -3.04 -11.13
C ASP A 90 1.27 -3.09 -12.50
N TRP A 91 0.03 -3.51 -12.46
CA TRP A 91 -0.89 -3.52 -13.59
C TRP A 91 -2.06 -2.60 -13.29
N THR A 92 -2.40 -1.79 -14.26
CA THR A 92 -3.53 -0.86 -14.20
C THR A 92 -4.65 -1.37 -15.09
N PHE A 93 -5.84 -0.81 -14.97
CA PHE A 93 -7.04 -1.20 -15.72
C PHE A 93 -7.51 -2.64 -15.47
N VAL A 94 -7.20 -3.18 -14.32
CA VAL A 94 -7.66 -4.50 -13.91
C VAL A 94 -8.78 -4.34 -12.90
N ASP A 95 -9.93 -4.95 -13.18
CA ASP A 95 -10.99 -5.05 -12.19
C ASP A 95 -10.72 -6.25 -11.28
N ASP A 96 -10.26 -5.97 -10.07
CA ASP A 96 -9.92 -6.98 -9.08
C ASP A 96 -11.13 -7.73 -8.50
N SER A 97 -12.34 -7.28 -8.81
CA SER A 97 -13.58 -7.94 -8.47
C SER A 97 -14.10 -8.88 -9.58
N ASP A 98 -13.49 -8.83 -10.77
CA ASP A 98 -13.84 -9.68 -11.91
C ASP A 98 -12.79 -10.79 -12.09
N VAL A 99 -13.21 -12.04 -11.86
CA VAL A 99 -12.35 -13.22 -12.00
C VAL A 99 -11.83 -13.40 -13.42
N LEU A 100 -12.57 -13.00 -14.44
CA LEU A 100 -12.12 -13.10 -15.83
C LEU A 100 -11.02 -12.08 -16.11
N ASP A 101 -11.15 -10.87 -15.57
CA ASP A 101 -10.13 -9.84 -15.75
C ASP A 101 -8.84 -10.18 -15.01
N ILE A 102 -8.94 -10.71 -13.81
CA ILE A 102 -7.79 -11.26 -13.07
C ILE A 102 -7.14 -12.42 -13.83
N THR A 103 -7.94 -13.32 -14.44
CA THR A 103 -7.40 -14.41 -15.25
C THR A 103 -6.64 -13.88 -16.47
N ARG A 104 -7.16 -12.88 -17.16
CA ARG A 104 -6.48 -12.19 -18.27
C ARG A 104 -5.16 -11.55 -17.81
N LEU A 105 -5.16 -10.94 -16.63
CA LEU A 105 -3.94 -10.40 -16.03
C LEU A 105 -2.87 -11.49 -15.89
N PHE A 106 -3.19 -12.65 -15.33
CA PHE A 106 -2.24 -13.76 -15.18
C PHE A 106 -1.69 -14.24 -16.54
N ILE A 107 -2.56 -14.37 -17.54
CA ILE A 107 -2.13 -14.77 -18.89
C ILE A 107 -1.19 -13.72 -19.48
N GLN A 108 -1.53 -12.44 -19.41
CA GLN A 108 -0.69 -11.36 -19.91
C GLN A 108 0.66 -11.30 -19.21
N CYS A 109 0.69 -11.48 -17.89
CA CYS A 109 1.92 -11.54 -17.12
C CYS A 109 2.84 -12.68 -17.61
N LYS A 110 2.29 -13.86 -17.85
CA LYS A 110 3.05 -14.99 -18.41
C LYS A 110 3.60 -14.72 -19.80
N VAL A 111 2.80 -14.10 -20.65
CA VAL A 111 3.24 -13.74 -22.01
C VAL A 111 4.33 -12.68 -21.99
N LYS A 112 4.19 -11.67 -21.16
CA LYS A 112 5.13 -10.55 -21.08
C LYS A 112 6.45 -10.95 -20.42
N ASN A 113 6.38 -11.80 -19.41
CA ASN A 113 7.51 -12.18 -18.57
C ASN A 113 7.82 -13.67 -18.75
N GLN A 114 8.23 -14.07 -19.94
CA GLN A 114 8.64 -15.45 -20.22
C GLN A 114 9.82 -15.85 -19.31
N GLY A 115 9.69 -16.97 -18.62
CA GLY A 115 10.70 -17.44 -17.66
C GLY A 115 10.50 -16.93 -16.22
N CYS A 116 9.42 -16.24 -15.93
CA CYS A 116 9.06 -15.83 -14.58
C CYS A 116 8.56 -17.00 -13.74
N TYR A 117 8.83 -16.91 -12.45
CA TYR A 117 8.30 -17.87 -11.48
C TYR A 117 6.78 -17.77 -11.41
N ASP A 118 6.12 -18.91 -11.51
CA ASP A 118 4.75 -19.07 -11.06
C ASP A 118 4.74 -19.10 -9.53
N ILE A 119 4.66 -17.93 -8.93
CA ILE A 119 4.38 -17.87 -7.51
C ILE A 119 2.88 -18.04 -7.38
N GLY A 120 2.44 -19.04 -6.65
CA GLY A 120 1.03 -19.24 -6.26
C GLY A 120 0.55 -18.14 -5.32
N LYS A 121 0.77 -16.90 -5.71
CA LYS A 121 0.44 -15.71 -4.96
C LYS A 121 -0.82 -15.09 -5.55
N LEU A 122 -1.80 -14.85 -4.70
CA LEU A 122 -2.97 -14.08 -5.10
C LEU A 122 -2.54 -12.66 -5.50
N PRO A 123 -3.18 -12.08 -6.53
CA PRO A 123 -2.97 -10.69 -6.88
C PRO A 123 -3.20 -9.80 -5.66
N GLN A 124 -2.29 -8.90 -5.43
CA GLN A 124 -2.44 -7.90 -4.37
C GLN A 124 -2.95 -6.61 -4.97
N THR A 125 -4.12 -6.20 -4.56
CA THR A 125 -4.63 -4.87 -4.84
C THR A 125 -3.95 -3.89 -3.89
N ARG A 126 -3.22 -2.93 -4.45
CA ARG A 126 -2.56 -1.87 -3.68
C ARG A 126 -3.52 -0.73 -3.43
N GLU A 127 -3.43 -0.16 -2.21
CA GLU A 127 -4.16 1.08 -1.87
C GLU A 127 -5.65 1.02 -2.16
N ARG A 128 -6.25 -0.15 -1.94
CA ARG A 128 -7.68 -0.38 -2.20
C ARG A 128 -8.57 0.55 -1.38
N ARG A 129 -8.12 0.89 -0.19
CA ARG A 129 -8.81 1.81 0.71
C ARG A 129 -7.86 2.90 1.16
N ARG A 130 -8.35 4.12 1.18
CA ARG A 130 -7.63 5.26 1.72
C ARG A 130 -8.51 6.03 2.69
N ILE A 131 -7.88 6.58 3.71
CA ILE A 131 -8.57 7.37 4.73
C ILE A 131 -9.00 8.70 4.10
N LYS A 132 -10.22 9.14 4.42
CA LYS A 132 -10.64 10.52 4.15
C LYS A 132 -10.02 11.44 5.19
N ALA A 133 -9.05 12.21 4.77
CA ALA A 133 -8.40 13.21 5.61
C ALA A 133 -9.10 14.57 5.48
N ASP A 134 -8.92 15.42 6.47
CA ASP A 134 -9.41 16.82 6.41
C ASP A 134 -8.75 17.59 5.25
N TYR A 135 -7.53 17.18 4.89
CA TYR A 135 -6.80 17.68 3.74
C TYR A 135 -6.00 16.56 3.07
N ASN A 136 -6.19 16.40 1.77
CA ASN A 136 -5.39 15.50 0.94
C ASN A 136 -4.39 16.30 0.11
N VAL A 137 -3.11 16.00 0.25
CA VAL A 137 -2.06 16.60 -0.58
C VAL A 137 -2.31 16.26 -2.04
N SER A 138 -2.38 17.27 -2.87
CA SER A 138 -2.65 17.16 -4.30
C SER A 138 -1.38 17.33 -5.14
N VAL A 139 -1.45 16.97 -6.42
CA VAL A 139 -0.38 17.25 -7.38
C VAL A 139 -0.07 18.74 -7.48
N PHE A 140 -1.07 19.61 -7.34
CA PHE A 140 -0.89 21.06 -7.34
C PHE A 140 -0.09 21.56 -6.14
N ASP A 141 -0.25 20.94 -4.97
CA ASP A 141 0.56 21.29 -3.80
C ASP A 141 2.03 20.93 -4.04
N MET A 142 2.27 19.81 -4.71
CA MET A 142 3.64 19.39 -5.07
C MET A 142 4.26 20.33 -6.12
N ILE A 143 3.52 20.66 -7.19
CA ILE A 143 3.99 21.57 -8.24
C ILE A 143 4.29 22.96 -7.65
N ASN A 144 3.44 23.45 -6.78
CA ASN A 144 3.59 24.75 -6.14
C ASN A 144 4.53 24.72 -4.92
N GLN A 145 5.14 23.57 -4.61
CA GLN A 145 6.06 23.40 -3.47
C GLN A 145 5.43 23.88 -2.15
N ARG A 146 4.15 23.61 -1.96
CA ARG A 146 3.43 24.03 -0.76
C ARG A 146 4.05 23.40 0.49
N THR A 147 4.16 24.22 1.53
CA THR A 147 4.62 23.78 2.85
C THR A 147 3.49 23.88 3.86
N TYR A 148 3.55 23.07 4.90
CA TYR A 148 2.53 23.03 5.96
C TYR A 148 3.22 23.25 7.31
N SER A 149 2.54 23.94 8.22
CA SER A 149 3.07 24.25 9.56
C SER A 149 3.24 23.00 10.43
N ASP A 150 2.52 21.95 10.12
CA ASP A 150 2.51 20.67 10.83
C ASP A 150 3.29 19.55 10.09
N THR A 151 4.17 19.93 9.17
CA THR A 151 5.01 19.00 8.44
C THR A 151 5.91 18.21 9.39
N ILE A 152 5.76 16.88 9.40
CA ILE A 152 6.58 15.97 10.21
C ILE A 152 7.77 15.39 9.45
N SER A 153 7.71 15.36 8.10
CA SER A 153 8.78 14.86 7.25
C SER A 153 8.69 15.42 5.84
N TYR A 154 9.84 15.46 5.17
CA TYR A 154 9.91 15.71 3.73
C TYR A 154 10.25 14.43 3.01
N HIS A 155 9.46 14.11 1.98
CA HIS A 155 9.72 12.97 1.13
C HIS A 155 10.26 13.42 -0.21
N ILE A 156 11.36 12.82 -0.66
CA ILE A 156 11.98 13.08 -1.96
C ILE A 156 11.91 11.79 -2.76
N SER A 157 10.96 11.72 -3.67
CA SER A 157 10.85 10.62 -4.63
C SER A 157 10.32 11.13 -5.96
N SER A 158 10.41 10.29 -6.99
CA SER A 158 9.63 10.50 -8.20
C SER A 158 8.14 10.45 -7.88
N PHE A 159 7.36 11.16 -8.67
CA PHE A 159 5.91 11.09 -8.59
C PHE A 159 5.46 9.69 -9.02
N ASP A 160 4.83 8.96 -8.11
CA ASP A 160 4.31 7.62 -8.37
C ASP A 160 2.80 7.69 -8.51
N THR A 161 2.30 7.43 -9.70
CA THR A 161 0.86 7.36 -9.98
C THR A 161 0.46 5.90 -10.16
N HIS A 162 -0.45 5.45 -9.31
CA HIS A 162 -1.08 4.15 -9.51
C HIS A 162 -2.34 4.30 -10.35
N GLY A 163 -2.49 3.43 -11.32
CA GLY A 163 -3.61 3.45 -12.21
C GLY A 163 -3.43 4.40 -13.41
N PHE A 164 -4.47 4.46 -14.22
CA PHE A 164 -4.55 5.42 -15.31
C PHE A 164 -5.06 6.75 -14.81
N THR A 165 -4.41 7.81 -15.28
CA THR A 165 -4.91 9.15 -15.05
C THR A 165 -5.11 9.84 -16.38
N GLU A 166 -6.31 10.40 -16.56
CA GLU A 166 -6.65 11.24 -17.71
C GLU A 166 -6.16 12.68 -17.52
N ASP A 167 -5.69 13.01 -16.31
CA ASP A 167 -5.29 14.36 -16.00
C ASP A 167 -3.87 14.63 -16.51
N ILE A 168 -3.75 15.65 -17.36
CA ILE A 168 -2.49 16.09 -17.94
C ILE A 168 -1.42 16.44 -16.89
N TYR A 169 -1.84 16.87 -15.70
CA TYR A 169 -0.92 17.22 -14.60
C TYR A 169 -0.14 16.02 -14.06
N PHE A 170 -0.64 14.81 -14.22
CA PHE A 170 0.10 13.61 -13.85
C PHE A 170 1.21 13.24 -14.85
N THR A 171 1.18 13.85 -16.03
CA THR A 171 2.26 13.69 -17.02
C THR A 171 3.39 14.70 -16.82
N VAL A 172 3.17 15.71 -15.98
CA VAL A 172 4.17 16.74 -15.68
C VAL A 172 5.15 16.19 -14.63
N LYS A 173 6.42 16.09 -15.04
CA LYS A 173 7.49 15.71 -14.12
C LYS A 173 7.62 16.79 -13.03
N PRO A 174 7.65 16.42 -11.73
CA PRO A 174 7.89 17.39 -10.68
C PRO A 174 9.19 18.15 -10.92
N PRO A 175 9.28 19.45 -10.55
CA PRO A 175 10.50 20.20 -10.69
C PRO A 175 11.64 19.52 -9.92
N GLU A 176 12.76 19.30 -10.60
CA GLU A 176 13.96 18.79 -9.96
C GLU A 176 14.43 19.82 -8.93
N ARG A 177 14.55 19.40 -7.69
CA ARG A 177 15.17 20.25 -6.67
C ARG A 177 16.65 20.38 -6.97
N LYS A 178 17.11 21.62 -7.15
CA LYS A 178 18.52 21.95 -7.19
C LYS A 178 19.12 21.91 -5.78
#